data_4a78b2e33743d09182cbac9610bd1191
#
_entry.id   4a78b2e33743d09182cbac9610bd1191
#
_cell.length_a   1.000
_cell.length_b   1.000
_cell.length_c   1.000
_cell.angle_alpha   90.00
_cell.angle_beta   90.00
_cell.angle_gamma   90.00
#
_symmetry.space_group_name_H-M   'P 1'
#
loop_
_entity.id
_entity.type
_entity.pdbx_description
1 polymer ?
#
loop_
_entity_poly.entity_id
_entity_poly.type
_entity_poly.pdbx_seq_one_letter_code
_entity_poly.pdbx_strand_id
1 'polypeptide(L)'
;MALLTKSTFLKGHQCHKYIYLDKYYKKEKDPLTEEQRKKYEGGHIVGAMAQHLFRGGLDVSLISKSRDVLVVETKKLIEQGHTILYEATFEFNNVLVMADIIIKDGDEWKIYEIKSSQKISATNRIDAALQYYVINGSGLPIKEFHLSCLNYPRLEVIEMKMEDIPADLFKFEEVTSFCKELLIDTEEKVKDLKTTLALPSIPNIPTGEHCNSPYTCEFIGFCNRPQEEINEGLFS
;
A
#
# COMPACT_ATOMS: atom_id res chain seq x y z
N MET A 1 19.99 -5.12 -0.38
CA MET A 1 18.96 -5.10 0.71
C MET A 1 17.62 -5.55 0.15
N ALA A 2 16.71 -6.05 1.01
CA ALA A 2 15.39 -6.42 0.54
C ALA A 2 14.58 -5.18 0.18
N LEU A 3 13.91 -5.19 -0.98
CA LEU A 3 12.95 -4.17 -1.36
C LEU A 3 11.69 -4.34 -0.52
N LEU A 4 11.27 -3.28 0.16
CA LEU A 4 9.97 -3.19 0.81
C LEU A 4 8.94 -2.60 -0.17
N THR A 5 7.69 -3.05 -0.05
CA THR A 5 6.55 -2.45 -0.74
C THR A 5 5.54 -1.97 0.31
N LYS A 6 4.58 -1.14 -0.09
CA LYS A 6 3.46 -0.71 0.75
C LYS A 6 2.82 -1.88 1.52
N SER A 7 2.46 -2.95 0.81
CA SER A 7 1.83 -4.12 1.44
C SER A 7 2.76 -4.87 2.40
N THR A 8 4.04 -5.04 2.07
CA THR A 8 5.00 -5.73 2.96
C THR A 8 5.34 -4.88 4.19
N PHE A 9 5.38 -3.56 4.06
CA PHE A 9 5.55 -2.67 5.19
C PHE A 9 4.39 -2.79 6.18
N LEU A 10 3.13 -2.76 5.71
CA LEU A 10 1.95 -2.90 6.56
C LEU A 10 1.90 -4.26 7.25
N LYS A 11 2.28 -5.35 6.57
CA LYS A 11 2.44 -6.67 7.18
C LYS A 11 3.47 -6.66 8.30
N GLY A 12 4.62 -6.04 8.06
CA GLY A 12 5.68 -5.89 9.07
C GLY A 12 5.28 -4.97 10.22
N HIS A 13 4.51 -3.93 9.95
CA HIS A 13 3.95 -3.05 10.97
C HIS A 13 2.99 -3.82 11.91
N GLN A 14 2.21 -4.75 11.36
CA GLN A 14 1.34 -5.64 12.13
C GLN A 14 2.14 -6.68 12.92
N CYS A 15 3.13 -7.33 12.28
CA CYS A 15 3.93 -8.37 12.92
C CYS A 15 5.25 -8.61 12.15
N HIS A 16 6.39 -8.54 12.84
CA HIS A 16 7.70 -8.80 12.25
C HIS A 16 7.84 -10.23 11.72
N LYS A 17 7.23 -11.22 12.38
CA LYS A 17 7.18 -12.59 11.87
C LYS A 17 6.39 -12.68 10.57
N TYR A 18 5.31 -11.90 10.42
CA TYR A 18 4.50 -11.86 9.21
C TYR A 18 5.32 -11.44 7.99
N ILE A 19 6.06 -10.32 8.04
CA ILE A 19 6.87 -9.87 6.91
C ILE A 19 7.99 -10.86 6.59
N TYR A 20 8.59 -11.50 7.59
CA TYR A 20 9.61 -12.51 7.40
C TYR A 20 9.06 -13.74 6.66
N LEU A 21 7.91 -14.25 7.10
CA LEU A 21 7.22 -15.37 6.46
C LEU A 21 6.75 -15.00 5.04
N ASP A 22 6.23 -13.79 4.85
CA ASP A 22 5.80 -13.30 3.52
C ASP A 22 6.95 -13.29 2.51
N LYS A 23 8.17 -13.07 2.95
CA LYS A 23 9.34 -13.08 2.08
C LYS A 23 9.89 -14.48 1.82
N TYR A 24 10.07 -15.27 2.88
CA TYR A 24 10.84 -16.51 2.80
C TYR A 24 9.99 -17.78 2.75
N TYR A 25 8.71 -17.69 3.17
CA TYR A 25 7.79 -18.82 3.31
C TYR A 25 6.47 -18.63 2.59
N LYS A 26 6.49 -18.01 1.41
CA LYS A 26 5.27 -17.68 0.64
C LYS A 26 4.36 -18.89 0.37
N LYS A 27 4.94 -20.08 0.27
CA LYS A 27 4.19 -21.32 0.02
C LYS A 27 3.34 -21.76 1.21
N GLU A 28 3.69 -21.27 2.41
CA GLU A 28 3.01 -21.59 3.67
C GLU A 28 1.83 -20.66 3.98
N LYS A 29 1.47 -19.78 3.05
CA LYS A 29 0.31 -18.91 3.20
C LYS A 29 -0.98 -19.71 3.25
N ASP A 30 -1.84 -19.33 4.19
CA ASP A 30 -3.21 -19.79 4.21
C ASP A 30 -3.94 -19.33 2.94
N PRO A 31 -4.84 -20.15 2.37
CA PRO A 31 -5.62 -19.76 1.20
C PRO A 31 -6.49 -18.54 1.51
N LEU A 32 -6.60 -17.63 0.54
CA LEU A 32 -7.50 -16.49 0.68
C LEU A 32 -8.95 -16.95 0.79
N THR A 33 -9.69 -16.40 1.73
CA THR A 33 -11.13 -16.59 1.82
C THR A 33 -11.84 -15.90 0.65
N GLU A 34 -13.07 -16.32 0.35
CA GLU A 34 -13.89 -15.68 -0.69
C GLU A 34 -14.16 -14.20 -0.36
N GLU A 35 -14.36 -13.87 0.92
CA GLU A 35 -14.55 -12.50 1.37
C GLU A 35 -13.31 -11.63 1.09
N GLN A 36 -12.11 -12.15 1.36
CA GLN A 36 -10.86 -11.45 1.06
C GLN A 36 -10.69 -11.20 -0.45
N ARG A 37 -11.02 -12.19 -1.30
CA ARG A 37 -10.98 -12.03 -2.76
C ARG A 37 -11.92 -10.92 -3.23
N LYS A 38 -13.19 -10.96 -2.79
CA LYS A 38 -14.18 -9.91 -3.10
C LYS A 38 -13.73 -8.51 -2.63
N LYS A 39 -13.00 -8.46 -1.51
CA LYS A 39 -12.43 -7.20 -1.02
C LYS A 39 -11.35 -6.66 -1.96
N TYR A 40 -10.48 -7.50 -2.50
CA TYR A 40 -9.45 -7.06 -3.46
C TYR A 40 -10.07 -6.61 -4.79
N GLU A 41 -10.98 -7.40 -5.34
CA GLU A 41 -11.69 -7.08 -6.59
C GLU A 41 -12.42 -5.74 -6.50
N GLY A 42 -13.18 -5.51 -5.44
CA GLY A 42 -13.87 -4.23 -5.22
C GLY A 42 -12.91 -3.04 -5.05
N GLY A 43 -11.67 -3.26 -4.58
CA GLY A 43 -10.64 -2.22 -4.52
C GLY A 43 -10.25 -1.71 -5.92
N HIS A 44 -10.05 -2.62 -6.88
CA HIS A 44 -9.73 -2.26 -8.27
C HIS A 44 -10.86 -1.48 -8.96
N ILE A 45 -12.11 -1.86 -8.73
CA ILE A 45 -13.27 -1.14 -9.28
C ILE A 45 -13.31 0.30 -8.78
N VAL A 46 -13.14 0.49 -7.46
CA VAL A 46 -13.14 1.83 -6.85
C VAL A 46 -11.97 2.68 -7.34
N GLY A 47 -10.79 2.09 -7.53
CA GLY A 47 -9.63 2.77 -8.12
C GLY A 47 -9.92 3.26 -9.55
N ALA A 48 -10.52 2.43 -10.40
CA ALA A 48 -10.91 2.82 -11.75
C ALA A 48 -11.96 3.95 -11.76
N MET A 49 -12.91 3.94 -10.83
CA MET A 49 -13.89 5.02 -10.67
C MET A 49 -13.22 6.35 -10.26
N ALA A 50 -12.20 6.27 -9.40
CA ALA A 50 -11.43 7.45 -9.03
C ALA A 50 -10.69 8.03 -10.23
N GLN A 51 -10.02 7.21 -11.04
CA GLN A 51 -9.36 7.66 -12.27
C GLN A 51 -10.37 8.28 -13.25
N HIS A 52 -11.61 7.76 -13.32
CA HIS A 52 -12.68 8.35 -14.14
C HIS A 52 -13.09 9.74 -13.66
N LEU A 53 -13.12 10.00 -12.36
CA LEU A 53 -13.42 11.32 -11.81
C LEU A 53 -12.26 12.32 -11.97
N PHE A 54 -11.03 11.87 -11.86
CA PHE A 54 -9.82 12.67 -12.07
C PHE A 54 -9.31 12.56 -13.52
N ARG A 55 -10.12 12.93 -14.49
CA ARG A 55 -9.88 12.71 -15.93
C ARG A 55 -8.60 13.35 -16.45
N GLY A 56 -8.04 12.76 -17.50
CA GLY A 56 -6.93 13.32 -18.27
C GLY A 56 -5.54 12.85 -17.81
N GLY A 57 -5.48 11.94 -16.86
CA GLY A 57 -4.22 11.32 -16.42
C GLY A 57 -3.76 10.17 -17.31
N LEU A 58 -2.50 9.79 -17.14
CA LEU A 58 -1.88 8.64 -17.76
C LEU A 58 -1.63 7.58 -16.68
N ASP A 59 -2.06 6.34 -16.94
CA ASP A 59 -1.84 5.21 -16.03
C ASP A 59 -0.45 4.60 -16.27
N VAL A 60 0.46 4.85 -15.33
CA VAL A 60 1.84 4.38 -15.39
C VAL A 60 1.93 2.87 -15.32
N SER A 61 1.01 2.20 -14.60
CA SER A 61 1.02 0.74 -14.43
C SER A 61 0.83 -0.04 -15.73
N LEU A 62 0.29 0.61 -16.75
CA LEU A 62 0.06 0.01 -18.08
C LEU A 62 1.33 -0.03 -18.94
N ILE A 63 2.38 0.75 -18.59
CA ILE A 63 3.59 0.88 -19.40
C ILE A 63 4.45 -0.38 -19.29
N SER A 64 4.57 -0.98 -18.10
CA SER A 64 5.42 -2.14 -17.87
C SER A 64 4.91 -3.02 -16.71
N LYS A 65 5.38 -4.27 -16.68
CA LYS A 65 5.24 -5.14 -15.50
C LYS A 65 6.42 -5.04 -14.55
N SER A 66 7.54 -4.44 -14.98
CA SER A 66 8.72 -4.22 -14.16
C SER A 66 8.59 -2.95 -13.34
N ARG A 67 8.68 -3.07 -12.03
CA ARG A 67 8.59 -1.94 -11.09
C ARG A 67 9.72 -0.93 -11.28
N ASP A 68 10.94 -1.40 -11.55
CA ASP A 68 12.09 -0.53 -11.81
C ASP A 68 11.85 0.34 -13.04
N VAL A 69 11.23 -0.23 -14.08
CA VAL A 69 10.84 0.53 -15.29
C VAL A 69 9.78 1.57 -14.94
N LEU A 70 8.77 1.22 -14.11
CA LEU A 70 7.71 2.16 -13.71
C LEU A 70 8.25 3.36 -12.93
N VAL A 71 9.27 3.17 -12.07
CA VAL A 71 9.95 4.28 -11.35
C VAL A 71 10.59 5.24 -12.36
N VAL A 72 11.31 4.71 -13.34
CA VAL A 72 11.97 5.52 -14.39
C VAL A 72 10.94 6.25 -15.25
N GLU A 73 9.90 5.55 -15.69
CA GLU A 73 8.85 6.15 -16.53
C GLU A 73 8.03 7.19 -15.76
N THR A 74 7.73 7.00 -14.46
CA THR A 74 7.09 8.03 -13.64
C THR A 74 7.90 9.33 -13.67
N LYS A 75 9.19 9.25 -13.40
CA LYS A 75 10.08 10.43 -13.43
C LYS A 75 10.09 11.10 -14.80
N LYS A 76 10.26 10.33 -15.86
CA LYS A 76 10.26 10.81 -17.24
C LYS A 76 8.95 11.52 -17.62
N LEU A 77 7.80 10.98 -17.25
CA LEU A 77 6.50 11.60 -17.52
C LEU A 77 6.33 12.94 -16.77
N ILE A 78 6.81 13.01 -15.53
CA ILE A 78 6.84 14.26 -14.75
C ILE A 78 7.73 15.31 -15.45
N GLU A 79 8.93 14.93 -15.90
CA GLU A 79 9.87 15.80 -16.64
C GLU A 79 9.30 16.24 -18.00
N GLN A 80 8.49 15.40 -18.66
CA GLN A 80 7.78 15.71 -19.89
C GLN A 80 6.57 16.66 -19.69
N GLY A 81 6.24 17.02 -18.46
CA GLY A 81 5.19 17.98 -18.14
C GLY A 81 3.81 17.38 -18.01
N HIS A 82 3.67 16.06 -17.84
CA HIS A 82 2.39 15.47 -17.49
C HIS A 82 1.93 15.99 -16.12
N THR A 83 0.67 16.38 -16.03
CA THR A 83 0.10 17.03 -14.84
C THR A 83 -0.78 16.11 -14.00
N ILE A 84 -1.22 14.98 -14.54
CA ILE A 84 -2.00 13.97 -13.83
C ILE A 84 -1.44 12.59 -14.18
N LEU A 85 -1.03 11.82 -13.17
CA LEU A 85 -0.59 10.44 -13.34
C LEU A 85 -1.37 9.54 -12.37
N TYR A 86 -1.69 8.33 -12.84
CA TYR A 86 -2.26 7.26 -12.02
C TYR A 86 -1.22 6.17 -11.80
N GLU A 87 -1.27 5.50 -10.66
CA GLU A 87 -0.34 4.44 -10.27
C GLU A 87 1.13 4.87 -10.39
N ALA A 88 1.39 6.16 -10.11
CA ALA A 88 2.71 6.75 -10.19
C ALA A 88 3.65 6.06 -9.18
N THR A 89 4.77 5.51 -9.70
CA THR A 89 5.64 4.61 -8.93
C THR A 89 6.89 5.34 -8.47
N PHE A 90 7.16 5.27 -7.17
CA PHE A 90 8.30 5.92 -6.54
C PHE A 90 9.11 4.92 -5.71
N GLU A 91 10.42 5.15 -5.66
CA GLU A 91 11.32 4.41 -4.80
C GLU A 91 12.22 5.36 -4.02
N PHE A 92 12.32 5.13 -2.74
CA PHE A 92 13.28 5.80 -1.87
C PHE A 92 13.74 4.83 -0.78
N ASN A 93 15.04 4.83 -0.51
CA ASN A 93 15.64 4.00 0.53
C ASN A 93 15.19 2.52 0.46
N ASN A 94 15.19 1.91 -0.75
CA ASN A 94 14.71 0.55 -1.04
C ASN A 94 13.28 0.29 -0.51
N VAL A 95 12.43 1.28 -0.58
CA VAL A 95 10.98 1.16 -0.36
C VAL A 95 10.28 1.66 -1.60
N LEU A 96 9.38 0.84 -2.15
CA LEU A 96 8.62 1.15 -3.35
C LEU A 96 7.16 1.35 -3.02
N VAL A 97 6.60 2.45 -3.52
CA VAL A 97 5.16 2.75 -3.43
C VAL A 97 4.61 3.11 -4.80
N MET A 98 3.32 2.89 -4.97
CA MET A 98 2.54 3.33 -6.11
C MET A 98 1.44 4.23 -5.57
N ALA A 99 1.44 5.50 -5.99
CA ALA A 99 0.42 6.48 -5.62
C ALA A 99 -0.77 6.35 -6.57
N ASP A 100 -1.96 6.18 -6.04
CA ASP A 100 -3.16 5.95 -6.86
C ASP A 100 -3.37 7.10 -7.85
N ILE A 101 -3.29 8.37 -7.39
CA ILE A 101 -3.41 9.55 -8.25
C ILE A 101 -2.47 10.65 -7.76
N ILE A 102 -1.69 11.26 -8.67
CA ILE A 102 -0.94 12.48 -8.40
C ILE A 102 -1.35 13.58 -9.39
N ILE A 103 -1.51 14.80 -8.88
CA ILE A 103 -1.95 15.96 -9.66
C ILE A 103 -1.02 17.13 -9.41
N LYS A 104 -0.49 17.73 -10.46
CA LYS A 104 0.37 18.91 -10.40
C LYS A 104 -0.44 20.14 -10.01
N ASP A 105 0.04 20.90 -9.04
CA ASP A 105 -0.55 22.18 -8.59
C ASP A 105 0.55 23.22 -8.40
N GLY A 106 0.76 24.05 -9.41
CA GLY A 106 1.93 24.92 -9.52
C GLY A 106 3.22 24.14 -9.73
N ASP A 107 4.19 24.32 -8.83
CA ASP A 107 5.46 23.59 -8.86
C ASP A 107 5.47 22.37 -7.94
N GLU A 108 4.38 22.11 -7.23
CA GLU A 108 4.21 21.03 -6.26
C GLU A 108 3.13 20.05 -6.73
N TRP A 109 2.93 18.98 -5.95
CA TRP A 109 1.99 17.91 -6.28
C TRP A 109 1.01 17.62 -5.16
N LYS A 110 -0.25 17.36 -5.53
CA LYS A 110 -1.27 16.79 -4.65
C LYS A 110 -1.34 15.29 -4.88
N ILE A 111 -1.31 14.53 -3.79
CA ILE A 111 -1.37 13.08 -3.81
C ILE A 111 -2.74 12.65 -3.28
N TYR A 112 -3.36 11.71 -3.96
CA TYR A 112 -4.65 11.13 -3.55
C TYR A 112 -4.50 9.61 -3.45
N GLU A 113 -4.66 9.09 -2.25
CA GLU A 113 -4.71 7.66 -1.96
C GLU A 113 -6.17 7.24 -1.78
N ILE A 114 -6.62 6.31 -2.62
CA ILE A 114 -8.02 5.92 -2.76
C ILE A 114 -8.31 4.68 -1.91
N LYS A 115 -9.31 4.77 -1.04
CA LYS A 115 -9.74 3.66 -0.19
C LYS A 115 -11.18 3.26 -0.51
N SER A 116 -11.41 1.96 -0.69
CA SER A 116 -12.73 1.38 -0.94
C SER A 116 -13.56 1.19 0.34
N SER A 117 -13.19 1.80 1.44
CA SER A 117 -13.93 1.84 2.71
C SER A 117 -14.66 3.16 2.88
N GLN A 118 -15.72 3.19 3.72
CA GLN A 118 -16.44 4.41 4.06
C GLN A 118 -15.78 5.24 5.18
N LYS A 119 -14.71 4.70 5.80
CA LYS A 119 -13.98 5.36 6.90
C LYS A 119 -12.49 5.17 6.72
N ILE A 120 -11.73 6.18 7.07
CA ILE A 120 -10.27 6.14 7.12
C ILE A 120 -9.87 5.49 8.45
N SER A 121 -9.11 4.39 8.36
CA SER A 121 -8.57 3.67 9.52
C SER A 121 -7.20 4.18 9.93
N ALA A 122 -6.75 3.81 11.14
CA ALA A 122 -5.37 4.06 11.57
C ALA A 122 -4.35 3.46 10.58
N THR A 123 -4.62 2.27 10.05
CA THR A 123 -3.76 1.62 9.05
C THR A 123 -3.67 2.41 7.75
N ASN A 124 -4.77 3.07 7.30
CA ASN A 124 -4.73 3.95 6.13
C ASN A 124 -3.83 5.16 6.36
N ARG A 125 -3.79 5.70 7.58
CA ARG A 125 -2.90 6.82 7.95
C ARG A 125 -1.44 6.40 7.97
N ILE A 126 -1.13 5.20 8.48
CA ILE A 126 0.23 4.62 8.44
C ILE A 126 0.67 4.37 6.99
N ASP A 127 -0.24 3.89 6.15
CA ASP A 127 -0.01 3.74 4.71
C ASP A 127 0.32 5.08 4.03
N ALA A 128 -0.45 6.13 4.33
CA ALA A 128 -0.19 7.48 3.82
C ALA A 128 1.17 8.03 4.30
N ALA A 129 1.53 7.82 5.57
CA ALA A 129 2.83 8.24 6.10
C ALA A 129 4.00 7.55 5.38
N LEU A 130 3.90 6.25 5.10
CA LEU A 130 4.89 5.53 4.30
C LEU A 130 5.00 6.09 2.88
N GLN A 131 3.88 6.31 2.21
CA GLN A 131 3.87 6.85 0.86
C GLN A 131 4.45 8.26 0.83
N TYR A 132 4.07 9.11 1.78
CA TYR A 132 4.64 10.45 1.93
C TYR A 132 6.16 10.39 2.11
N TYR A 133 6.66 9.52 2.99
CA TYR A 133 8.09 9.31 3.23
C TYR A 133 8.83 8.95 1.93
N VAL A 134 8.30 8.02 1.16
CA VAL A 134 8.95 7.57 -0.08
C VAL A 134 8.87 8.62 -1.18
N ILE A 135 7.70 9.21 -1.43
CA ILE A 135 7.49 10.19 -2.49
C ILE A 135 8.30 11.46 -2.23
N ASN A 136 8.25 11.97 -1.00
CA ASN A 136 9.05 13.13 -0.58
C ASN A 136 10.56 12.83 -0.67
N GLY A 137 10.98 11.66 -0.20
CA GLY A 137 12.37 11.21 -0.25
C GLY A 137 12.89 10.99 -1.67
N SER A 138 12.02 10.69 -2.64
CA SER A 138 12.37 10.60 -4.06
C SER A 138 12.57 11.96 -4.74
N GLY A 139 12.29 13.07 -4.03
CA GLY A 139 12.50 14.43 -4.50
C GLY A 139 11.26 15.08 -5.14
N LEU A 140 10.08 14.44 -5.11
CA LEU A 140 8.85 15.07 -5.58
C LEU A 140 8.32 16.05 -4.51
N PRO A 141 8.17 17.36 -4.81
CA PRO A 141 7.62 18.32 -3.86
C PRO A 141 6.12 18.07 -3.65
N ILE A 142 5.74 17.71 -2.43
CA ILE A 142 4.36 17.42 -2.07
C ILE A 142 3.72 18.66 -1.41
N LYS A 143 2.67 19.19 -2.03
CA LYS A 143 1.83 20.26 -1.48
C LYS A 143 0.84 19.71 -0.47
N GLU A 144 0.06 18.72 -0.90
CA GLU A 144 -1.00 18.10 -0.10
C GLU A 144 -1.02 16.59 -0.32
N PHE A 145 -1.30 15.84 0.74
CA PHE A 145 -1.57 14.41 0.70
C PHE A 145 -2.97 14.13 1.22
N HIS A 146 -3.80 13.53 0.40
CA HIS A 146 -5.20 13.24 0.69
C HIS A 146 -5.46 11.74 0.80
N LEU A 147 -6.10 11.33 1.88
CA LEU A 147 -6.76 10.04 1.97
C LEU A 147 -8.22 10.22 1.55
N SER A 148 -8.69 9.37 0.66
CA SER A 148 -10.10 9.37 0.26
C SER A 148 -10.81 8.12 0.76
N CYS A 149 -12.08 8.24 1.11
CA CYS A 149 -12.96 7.13 1.40
C CYS A 149 -14.32 7.35 0.74
N LEU A 150 -15.10 6.27 0.60
CA LEU A 150 -16.39 6.31 -0.07
C LEU A 150 -17.43 7.10 0.75
N ASN A 151 -18.24 7.91 0.05
CA ASN A 151 -19.44 8.55 0.60
C ASN A 151 -20.62 7.57 0.71
N TYR A 152 -20.62 6.53 -0.13
CA TYR A 152 -21.71 5.58 -0.30
C TYR A 152 -21.30 4.19 0.18
N PRO A 153 -22.27 3.32 0.52
CA PRO A 153 -21.97 1.94 0.85
C PRO A 153 -21.17 1.25 -0.27
N ARG A 154 -20.09 0.56 0.10
CA ARG A 154 -19.19 -0.06 -0.86
C ARG A 154 -19.89 -1.02 -1.83
N LEU A 155 -20.86 -1.81 -1.34
CA LEU A 155 -21.59 -2.75 -2.17
C LEU A 155 -22.38 -2.04 -3.27
N GLU A 156 -22.98 -0.90 -2.97
CA GLU A 156 -23.68 -0.06 -3.96
C GLU A 156 -22.68 0.51 -4.98
N VAL A 157 -21.53 0.97 -4.53
CA VAL A 157 -20.50 1.56 -5.39
C VAL A 157 -19.95 0.57 -6.40
N ILE A 158 -19.60 -0.64 -6.00
CA ILE A 158 -19.02 -1.64 -6.91
C ILE A 158 -20.00 -2.15 -7.97
N GLU A 159 -21.31 -1.90 -7.80
CA GLU A 159 -22.39 -2.22 -8.76
C GLU A 159 -22.75 -1.04 -9.66
N MET A 160 -22.22 0.19 -9.39
CA MET A 160 -22.47 1.36 -10.21
C MET A 160 -21.82 1.24 -11.60
N LYS A 161 -22.49 1.77 -12.61
CA LYS A 161 -21.85 1.94 -13.91
C LYS A 161 -20.99 3.20 -13.93
N MET A 162 -19.95 3.20 -14.77
CA MET A 162 -19.04 4.34 -14.89
C MET A 162 -19.74 5.66 -15.27
N GLU A 163 -20.82 5.59 -16.02
CA GLU A 163 -21.63 6.74 -16.45
C GLU A 163 -22.48 7.34 -15.32
N ASP A 164 -22.78 6.56 -14.28
CA ASP A 164 -23.63 6.93 -13.15
C ASP A 164 -22.86 7.38 -11.90
N ILE A 165 -21.53 7.48 -12.00
CA ILE A 165 -20.68 7.83 -10.86
C ILE A 165 -20.97 9.27 -10.39
N PRO A 166 -21.42 9.47 -9.14
CA PRO A 166 -21.68 10.80 -8.62
C PRO A 166 -20.36 11.56 -8.38
N ALA A 167 -20.40 12.87 -8.61
CA ALA A 167 -19.23 13.75 -8.42
C ALA A 167 -18.70 13.73 -6.95
N ASP A 168 -19.56 13.44 -5.99
CA ASP A 168 -19.27 13.34 -4.57
C ASP A 168 -19.04 11.89 -4.11
N LEU A 169 -18.65 10.98 -5.01
CA LEU A 169 -18.37 9.57 -4.67
C LEU A 169 -17.40 9.44 -3.50
N PHE A 170 -16.42 10.33 -3.41
CA PHE A 170 -15.38 10.30 -2.40
C PHE A 170 -15.44 11.46 -1.41
N LYS A 171 -15.14 11.18 -0.16
CA LYS A 171 -14.73 12.16 0.85
C LYS A 171 -13.20 12.19 0.88
N PHE A 172 -12.66 13.40 1.03
CA PHE A 172 -11.22 13.61 1.11
C PHE A 172 -10.85 14.14 2.49
N GLU A 173 -9.81 13.57 3.06
CA GLU A 173 -9.18 14.06 4.28
C GLU A 173 -7.73 14.42 3.96
N GLU A 174 -7.36 15.67 4.18
CA GLU A 174 -5.99 16.14 4.03
C GLU A 174 -5.17 15.69 5.25
N VAL A 175 -4.06 14.99 5.02
CA VAL A 175 -3.25 14.36 6.08
C VAL A 175 -1.76 14.72 5.99
N THR A 176 -1.40 15.78 5.27
CA THR A 176 0.01 16.18 5.05
C THR A 176 0.75 16.44 6.35
N SER A 177 0.13 17.19 7.28
CA SER A 177 0.74 17.50 8.58
C SER A 177 0.99 16.23 9.39
N PHE A 178 0.02 15.33 9.44
CA PHE A 178 0.16 14.02 10.07
C PHE A 178 1.31 13.20 9.46
N CYS A 179 1.41 13.16 8.12
CA CYS A 179 2.49 12.44 7.45
C CYS A 179 3.87 13.05 7.76
N LYS A 180 3.96 14.38 7.82
CA LYS A 180 5.21 15.09 8.17
C LYS A 180 5.65 14.79 9.60
N GLU A 181 4.73 14.75 10.55
CA GLU A 181 5.01 14.41 11.95
C GLU A 181 5.57 13.00 12.11
N LEU A 182 5.09 12.05 11.28
CA LEU A 182 5.52 10.66 11.32
C LEU A 182 6.76 10.32 10.46
N LEU A 183 7.41 11.28 9.82
CA LEU A 183 8.56 11.00 8.95
C LEU A 183 9.67 10.22 9.65
N ILE A 184 10.07 10.64 10.85
CA ILE A 184 11.16 10.02 11.63
C ILE A 184 10.74 8.60 12.04
N ASP A 185 9.55 8.45 12.62
CA ASP A 185 9.03 7.15 13.07
C ASP A 185 8.89 6.17 11.89
N THR A 186 8.47 6.67 10.73
CA THR A 186 8.36 5.87 9.50
C THR A 186 9.73 5.40 9.03
N GLU A 187 10.73 6.27 9.03
CA GLU A 187 12.11 5.90 8.67
C GLU A 187 12.68 4.85 9.63
N GLU A 188 12.49 5.03 10.93
CA GLU A 188 12.93 4.07 11.95
C GLU A 188 12.24 2.71 11.76
N LYS A 189 10.94 2.71 11.50
CA LYS A 189 10.18 1.49 11.21
C LYS A 189 10.67 0.78 9.93
N VAL A 190 10.97 1.54 8.88
CA VAL A 190 11.57 0.98 7.65
C VAL A 190 12.91 0.30 7.95
N LYS A 191 13.79 0.93 8.75
CA LYS A 191 15.07 0.35 9.16
C LYS A 191 14.89 -0.94 9.96
N ASP A 192 13.98 -0.91 10.92
CA ASP A 192 13.64 -2.04 11.79
C ASP A 192 13.12 -3.24 10.99
N LEU A 193 12.20 -3.02 10.05
CA LEU A 193 11.69 -4.08 9.17
C LEU A 193 12.76 -4.66 8.24
N LYS A 194 13.68 -3.84 7.74
CA LYS A 194 14.84 -4.33 6.97
C LYS A 194 15.77 -5.19 7.81
N THR A 195 15.98 -4.81 9.07
CA THR A 195 16.74 -5.61 10.04
C THR A 195 16.08 -6.97 10.27
N THR A 196 14.75 -6.98 10.44
CA THR A 196 13.96 -8.21 10.56
C THR A 196 14.14 -9.12 9.34
N LEU A 197 14.12 -8.55 8.14
CA LEU A 197 14.31 -9.32 6.90
C LEU A 197 15.75 -9.81 6.68
N ALA A 198 16.70 -9.35 7.47
CA ALA A 198 18.08 -9.82 7.46
C ALA A 198 18.37 -10.87 8.55
N LEU A 199 17.41 -11.20 9.40
CA LEU A 199 17.58 -12.22 10.43
C LEU A 199 17.87 -13.58 9.80
N PRO A 200 18.71 -14.42 10.44
CA PRO A 200 19.06 -15.75 9.94
C PRO A 200 17.95 -16.78 10.15
N SER A 201 16.96 -16.48 10.97
CA SER A 201 15.85 -17.39 11.32
C SER A 201 14.54 -16.64 11.56
N ILE A 202 13.44 -17.39 11.58
CA ILE A 202 12.10 -16.86 11.84
C ILE A 202 12.07 -16.14 13.20
N PRO A 203 11.59 -14.88 13.27
CA PRO A 203 11.41 -14.19 14.54
C PRO A 203 10.50 -14.97 15.49
N ASN A 204 10.94 -15.14 16.75
CA ASN A 204 10.14 -15.84 17.76
C ASN A 204 9.05 -14.93 18.33
N ILE A 205 7.94 -14.80 17.59
CA ILE A 205 6.75 -14.02 17.99
C ILE A 205 5.59 -15.00 18.11
N PRO A 206 5.00 -15.17 19.31
CA PRO A 206 3.84 -16.04 19.49
C PRO A 206 2.59 -15.47 18.79
N THR A 207 1.61 -16.32 18.53
CA THR A 207 0.29 -15.88 18.05
C THR A 207 -0.44 -15.07 19.13
N GLY A 208 -1.25 -14.07 18.70
CA GLY A 208 -1.97 -13.17 19.58
C GLY A 208 -2.98 -12.30 18.82
N GLU A 209 -3.48 -11.26 19.45
CA GLU A 209 -4.48 -10.34 18.85
C GLU A 209 -4.02 -9.74 17.53
N HIS A 210 -2.72 -9.44 17.40
CA HIS A 210 -2.13 -8.93 16.17
C HIS A 210 -2.27 -9.87 14.97
N CYS A 211 -2.57 -11.16 15.19
CA CYS A 211 -2.83 -12.09 14.07
C CYS A 211 -4.18 -11.85 13.39
N ASN A 212 -5.10 -11.13 14.05
CA ASN A 212 -6.44 -10.85 13.56
C ASN A 212 -6.71 -9.36 13.33
N SER A 213 -5.84 -8.48 13.81
CA SER A 213 -6.02 -7.03 13.72
C SER A 213 -4.70 -6.35 13.26
N PRO A 214 -4.78 -5.38 12.34
CA PRO A 214 -5.96 -4.83 11.65
C PRO A 214 -6.54 -5.74 10.56
N TYR A 215 -5.80 -6.75 10.12
CA TYR A 215 -6.22 -7.75 9.13
C TYR A 215 -5.85 -9.15 9.61
N THR A 216 -6.64 -10.15 9.20
CA THR A 216 -6.28 -11.55 9.44
C THR A 216 -4.96 -11.87 8.76
N CYS A 217 -4.01 -12.39 9.52
CA CYS A 217 -2.69 -12.78 9.04
C CYS A 217 -2.79 -14.00 8.12
N GLU A 218 -2.15 -13.93 6.95
CA GLU A 218 -2.12 -15.02 5.96
C GLU A 218 -1.27 -16.23 6.41
N PHE A 219 -0.68 -16.20 7.60
CA PHE A 219 0.16 -17.28 8.15
C PHE A 219 -0.30 -17.77 9.53
N ILE A 220 -1.55 -17.49 9.90
CA ILE A 220 -2.05 -17.91 11.21
C ILE A 220 -2.07 -19.44 11.35
N GLY A 221 -2.41 -20.15 10.27
CA GLY A 221 -2.35 -21.62 10.19
C GLY A 221 -0.93 -22.13 10.39
N PHE A 222 0.06 -21.54 9.69
CA PHE A 222 1.47 -21.88 9.88
C PHE A 222 1.96 -21.64 11.32
N CYS A 223 1.63 -20.48 11.90
CA CYS A 223 2.09 -20.11 13.24
C CYS A 223 1.46 -20.95 14.38
N ASN A 224 0.34 -21.61 14.12
CA ASN A 224 -0.35 -22.49 15.07
C ASN A 224 0.10 -23.95 14.96
N ARG A 225 0.98 -24.31 14.02
CA ARG A 225 1.55 -25.67 13.93
C ARG A 225 2.46 -25.95 15.14
N PRO A 226 2.57 -27.20 15.59
CA PRO A 226 3.58 -27.60 16.54
C PRO A 226 4.99 -27.23 16.05
N GLN A 227 5.87 -26.78 16.96
CA GLN A 227 7.22 -26.31 16.61
C GLN A 227 8.06 -27.40 15.91
N GLU A 228 7.79 -28.66 16.22
CA GLU A 228 8.43 -29.83 15.62
C GLU A 228 8.15 -29.92 14.11
N GLU A 229 6.88 -29.73 13.69
CA GLU A 229 6.49 -29.74 12.29
C GLU A 229 7.05 -28.55 11.49
N ILE A 230 7.22 -27.40 12.14
CA ILE A 230 7.82 -26.22 11.51
C ILE A 230 9.30 -26.50 11.20
N ASN A 231 10.00 -27.14 12.11
CA ASN A 231 11.42 -27.43 11.95
C ASN A 231 11.67 -28.52 10.90
N GLU A 232 10.85 -29.55 10.81
CA GLU A 232 10.96 -30.61 9.80
C GLU A 232 10.68 -30.12 8.37
N GLY A 233 9.71 -29.21 8.20
CA GLY A 233 9.39 -28.58 6.90
C GLY A 233 10.46 -27.62 6.37
N LEU A 234 11.42 -27.21 7.21
CA LEU A 234 12.50 -26.30 6.83
C LEU A 234 13.69 -27.01 6.15
N PHE A 235 13.76 -28.34 6.23
CA PHE A 235 14.87 -29.16 5.73
C PHE A 235 14.46 -30.12 4.60
N SER A 236 13.23 -30.06 4.14
CA SER A 236 12.68 -30.80 2.99
C SER A 236 12.46 -29.88 1.79
#